data_43ac4386f88beb94084db2d0c5995477
#
_entry.id   43ac4386f88beb94084db2d0c5995477
#
_cell.length_a   1.000
_cell.length_b   1.000
_cell.length_c   1.000
_cell.angle_alpha   90.00
_cell.angle_beta   90.00
_cell.angle_gamma   90.00
#
_symmetry.space_group_name_H-M   'P 1'
#
loop_
_entity.id
_entity.type
_entity.pdbx_description
1 polymer ?
#
loop_
_entity_poly.entity_id
_entity_poly.type
_entity_poly.pdbx_seq_one_letter_code
_entity_poly.pdbx_strand_id
1 'polypeptide(L)'
;MLRLKSFLSAAATLLLFAGCDRGGHPGQVGTSAPGFTVTDSGRTVRLADYRGKVVVLNFWASWCAPCLEEFPSLIQLQRDMPQVVVLAVSFNDEEAAYRTYIAENHIDLLTVYDATQKSNLAYGTTRPPETYFIDRNGIIRRKFIGPQDWTSPEILNYLNKLEKN
;
A
#
# COMPACT_ATOMS: atom_id res chain seq x y z
N MET A 1 -41.92 -52.47 44.79
CA MET A 1 -40.62 -52.52 44.12
C MET A 1 -40.68 -51.70 42.83
N LEU A 2 -40.32 -50.42 42.92
CA LEU A 2 -40.43 -49.50 41.79
C LEU A 2 -39.03 -49.08 41.37
N ARG A 3 -38.55 -49.52 40.20
CA ARG A 3 -37.22 -49.15 39.66
C ARG A 3 -37.35 -47.81 38.93
N LEU A 4 -36.78 -46.79 39.54
CA LEU A 4 -36.64 -45.47 38.94
C LEU A 4 -35.46 -45.49 37.91
N LYS A 5 -35.77 -45.34 36.62
CA LYS A 5 -34.76 -45.22 35.57
C LYS A 5 -34.42 -43.76 35.41
N SER A 6 -33.17 -43.40 35.80
CA SER A 6 -32.58 -42.10 35.56
C SER A 6 -32.27 -41.92 34.08
N PHE A 7 -32.93 -40.97 33.43
CA PHE A 7 -32.53 -40.49 32.12
C PHE A 7 -31.46 -39.42 32.29
N LEU A 8 -30.22 -39.75 32.00
CA LEU A 8 -29.14 -38.77 31.81
C LEU A 8 -29.35 -38.10 30.47
N SER A 9 -29.81 -36.86 30.48
CA SER A 9 -29.86 -35.98 29.30
C SER A 9 -28.47 -35.38 29.10
N ALA A 10 -27.74 -35.89 28.11
CA ALA A 10 -26.47 -35.30 27.69
C ALA A 10 -26.78 -34.07 26.84
N ALA A 11 -26.74 -32.89 27.44
CA ALA A 11 -26.76 -31.63 26.71
C ALA A 11 -25.42 -31.45 25.99
N ALA A 12 -25.38 -31.72 24.69
CA ALA A 12 -24.24 -31.42 23.84
C ALA A 12 -24.16 -29.91 23.69
N THR A 13 -23.26 -29.27 24.44
CA THR A 13 -22.95 -27.85 24.26
C THR A 13 -22.11 -27.68 23.00
N LEU A 14 -22.78 -27.28 21.93
CA LEU A 14 -22.15 -26.92 20.64
C LEU A 14 -21.45 -25.58 20.85
N LEU A 15 -20.15 -25.61 21.15
CA LEU A 15 -19.30 -24.43 21.18
C LEU A 15 -19.15 -23.93 19.73
N LEU A 16 -19.94 -22.94 19.39
CA LEU A 16 -19.73 -22.13 18.19
C LEU A 16 -18.45 -21.33 18.41
N PHE A 17 -17.34 -21.82 17.89
CA PHE A 17 -16.16 -21.02 17.66
C PHE A 17 -16.51 -20.01 16.55
N ALA A 18 -17.10 -18.89 16.95
CA ALA A 18 -17.12 -17.69 16.11
C ALA A 18 -15.67 -17.23 16.00
N GLY A 19 -14.98 -17.72 14.98
CA GLY A 19 -13.67 -17.23 14.59
C GLY A 19 -13.80 -15.77 14.16
N CYS A 20 -13.76 -14.85 15.10
CA CYS A 20 -13.57 -13.43 14.86
C CYS A 20 -12.08 -13.17 14.75
N ASP A 21 -11.50 -13.42 13.61
CA ASP A 21 -10.36 -12.61 13.17
C ASP A 21 -10.44 -12.44 11.66
N ARG A 22 -11.26 -11.49 11.27
CA ARG A 22 -11.20 -10.86 9.95
C ARG A 22 -10.70 -9.44 10.06
N GLY A 23 -9.84 -9.18 11.02
CA GLY A 23 -8.97 -8.02 11.00
C GLY A 23 -7.97 -8.22 9.87
N GLY A 24 -8.37 -7.94 8.64
CA GLY A 24 -7.43 -7.90 7.54
C GLY A 24 -6.35 -6.89 7.91
N HIS A 25 -5.12 -7.37 8.08
CA HIS A 25 -3.99 -6.46 8.31
C HIS A 25 -3.88 -5.53 7.11
N PRO A 26 -3.96 -4.20 7.33
CA PRO A 26 -3.90 -3.24 6.22
C PRO A 26 -2.64 -3.45 5.38
N GLY A 27 -2.77 -3.39 4.07
CA GLY A 27 -1.61 -3.49 3.18
C GLY A 27 -0.97 -4.88 3.08
N GLN A 28 -1.71 -5.96 3.31
CA GLN A 28 -1.19 -7.32 3.10
C GLN A 28 -1.20 -7.75 1.63
N VAL A 29 -0.15 -8.47 1.25
CA VAL A 29 -0.07 -9.12 -0.07
C VAL A 29 -1.22 -10.11 -0.24
N GLY A 30 -1.89 -10.06 -1.39
CA GLY A 30 -3.06 -10.87 -1.73
C GLY A 30 -4.40 -10.25 -1.31
N THR A 31 -4.40 -9.13 -0.60
CA THR A 31 -5.64 -8.42 -0.21
C THR A 31 -5.91 -7.22 -1.12
N SER A 32 -7.13 -6.72 -1.11
CA SER A 32 -7.46 -5.46 -1.77
C SER A 32 -6.67 -4.31 -1.16
N ALA A 33 -6.07 -3.48 -2.01
CA ALA A 33 -5.39 -2.27 -1.58
C ALA A 33 -6.37 -1.32 -0.88
N PRO A 34 -6.06 -0.87 0.35
CA PRO A 34 -6.87 0.13 1.03
C PRO A 34 -7.04 1.39 0.18
N GLY A 35 -8.29 1.80 -0.04
CA GLY A 35 -8.59 3.03 -0.77
C GLY A 35 -8.22 4.26 0.05
N PHE A 36 -7.70 5.28 -0.62
CA PHE A 36 -7.47 6.59 -0.02
C PHE A 36 -7.74 7.71 -1.01
N THR A 37 -7.92 8.91 -0.47
CA THR A 37 -8.00 10.17 -1.20
C THR A 37 -7.11 11.17 -0.50
N VAL A 38 -6.20 11.78 -1.24
CA VAL A 38 -5.33 12.87 -0.77
C VAL A 38 -5.61 14.09 -1.62
N THR A 39 -5.83 15.24 -0.98
CA THR A 39 -5.93 16.53 -1.66
C THR A 39 -4.73 17.37 -1.26
N ASP A 40 -3.95 17.76 -2.23
CA ASP A 40 -2.71 18.50 -2.09
C ASP A 40 -2.67 19.66 -3.09
N SER A 41 -2.60 20.90 -2.59
CA SER A 41 -2.52 22.12 -3.40
C SER A 41 -3.57 22.20 -4.53
N GLY A 42 -4.81 21.83 -4.22
CA GLY A 42 -5.93 21.84 -5.17
C GLY A 42 -5.99 20.63 -6.10
N ARG A 43 -5.01 19.75 -6.08
CA ARG A 43 -5.01 18.48 -6.80
C ARG A 43 -5.53 17.37 -5.89
N THR A 44 -6.50 16.61 -6.36
CA THR A 44 -7.01 15.44 -5.64
C THR A 44 -6.57 14.16 -6.33
N VAL A 45 -5.95 13.27 -5.58
CA VAL A 45 -5.53 11.94 -6.02
C VAL A 45 -6.32 10.89 -5.24
N ARG A 46 -7.01 10.02 -5.95
CA ARG A 46 -7.73 8.87 -5.38
C ARG A 46 -7.11 7.60 -5.94
N LEU A 47 -6.77 6.65 -5.08
CA LEU A 47 -6.25 5.37 -5.57
C LEU A 47 -7.25 4.67 -6.51
N ALA A 48 -8.55 4.84 -6.28
CA ALA A 48 -9.61 4.26 -7.10
C ALA A 48 -9.59 4.72 -8.57
N ASP A 49 -9.04 5.91 -8.86
CA ASP A 49 -8.97 6.47 -10.21
C ASP A 49 -7.95 5.71 -11.09
N TYR A 50 -7.12 4.86 -10.48
CA TYR A 50 -6.11 4.04 -11.17
C TYR A 50 -6.52 2.57 -11.34
N ARG A 51 -7.81 2.23 -11.14
CA ARG A 51 -8.31 0.89 -11.45
C ARG A 51 -8.07 0.56 -12.93
N GLY A 52 -7.65 -0.66 -13.20
CA GLY A 52 -7.27 -1.10 -14.55
C GLY A 52 -5.81 -0.80 -14.91
N LYS A 53 -5.05 -0.14 -14.02
CA LYS A 53 -3.61 0.09 -14.16
C LYS A 53 -2.84 -0.62 -13.05
N VAL A 54 -1.59 -0.98 -13.34
CA VAL A 54 -0.63 -1.38 -12.29
C VAL A 54 -0.14 -0.11 -11.60
N VAL A 55 -0.15 -0.12 -10.26
CA VAL A 55 0.29 1.00 -9.44
C VAL A 55 1.48 0.58 -8.59
N VAL A 56 2.53 1.36 -8.63
CA VAL A 56 3.66 1.35 -7.69
C VAL A 56 3.39 2.48 -6.69
N LEU A 57 2.81 2.12 -5.55
CA LEU A 57 2.49 3.07 -4.48
C LEU A 57 3.67 3.11 -3.50
N ASN A 58 4.35 4.24 -3.47
CA ASN A 58 5.50 4.49 -2.59
C ASN A 58 5.13 5.48 -1.49
N PHE A 59 5.39 5.12 -0.25
CA PHE A 59 5.27 5.98 0.92
C PHE A 59 6.64 6.48 1.34
N TRP A 60 6.82 7.81 1.43
CA TRP A 60 8.09 8.46 1.66
C TRP A 60 7.99 9.73 2.51
N ALA A 61 9.11 10.37 2.83
CA ALA A 61 9.17 11.67 3.47
C ALA A 61 10.48 12.41 3.12
N SER A 62 10.47 13.74 3.15
CA SER A 62 11.64 14.56 2.80
C SER A 62 12.81 14.41 3.79
N TRP A 63 12.54 14.04 5.03
CA TRP A 63 13.55 13.75 6.05
C TRP A 63 14.13 12.33 6.00
N CYS A 64 13.60 11.47 5.12
CA CYS A 64 13.96 10.06 5.02
C CYS A 64 15.09 9.88 3.99
N ALA A 65 16.36 9.89 4.42
CA ALA A 65 17.51 9.74 3.53
C ALA A 65 17.42 8.53 2.58
N PRO A 66 17.10 7.30 3.03
CA PRO A 66 16.95 6.17 2.11
C PRO A 66 15.81 6.33 1.10
N CYS A 67 14.78 7.12 1.42
CA CYS A 67 13.72 7.45 0.44
C CYS A 67 14.28 8.33 -0.67
N LEU A 68 15.11 9.32 -0.31
CA LEU A 68 15.70 10.24 -1.27
C LEU A 68 16.68 9.53 -2.20
N GLU A 69 17.41 8.53 -1.68
CA GLU A 69 18.36 7.71 -2.44
C GLU A 69 17.65 6.87 -3.53
N GLU A 70 16.42 6.41 -3.31
CA GLU A 70 15.70 5.59 -4.28
C GLU A 70 14.94 6.38 -5.35
N PHE A 71 14.69 7.69 -5.15
CA PHE A 71 13.91 8.52 -6.08
C PHE A 71 14.42 8.53 -7.52
N PRO A 72 15.75 8.60 -7.80
CA PRO A 72 16.23 8.53 -9.17
C PRO A 72 15.78 7.25 -9.90
N SER A 73 15.78 6.11 -9.22
CA SER A 73 15.33 4.85 -9.81
C SER A 73 13.82 4.77 -9.96
N LEU A 74 13.02 5.39 -9.07
CA LEU A 74 11.56 5.53 -9.23
C LEU A 74 11.21 6.39 -10.46
N ILE A 75 11.92 7.51 -10.65
CA ILE A 75 11.75 8.38 -11.83
C ILE A 75 12.08 7.62 -13.10
N GLN A 76 13.19 6.86 -13.09
CA GLN A 76 13.58 6.06 -14.24
C GLN A 76 12.57 4.96 -14.53
N LEU A 77 12.07 4.26 -13.50
CA LEU A 77 10.98 3.28 -13.65
C LEU A 77 9.76 3.87 -14.36
N GLN A 78 9.31 5.08 -13.96
CA GLN A 78 8.15 5.73 -14.59
C GLN A 78 8.41 6.05 -16.07
N ARG A 79 9.64 6.41 -16.43
CA ARG A 79 10.03 6.67 -17.81
C ARG A 79 10.08 5.40 -18.63
N ASP A 80 10.63 4.33 -18.08
CA ASP A 80 10.80 3.04 -18.77
C ASP A 80 9.47 2.28 -18.90
N MET A 81 8.53 2.52 -17.98
CA MET A 81 7.22 1.86 -17.94
C MET A 81 6.08 2.89 -17.82
N PRO A 82 5.83 3.70 -18.86
CA PRO A 82 4.82 4.78 -18.80
C PRO A 82 3.38 4.28 -18.61
N GLN A 83 3.10 2.99 -18.84
CA GLN A 83 1.80 2.35 -18.59
C GLN A 83 1.56 2.06 -17.10
N VAL A 84 2.63 1.89 -16.30
CA VAL A 84 2.58 1.73 -14.84
C VAL A 84 2.46 3.11 -14.20
N VAL A 85 1.67 3.23 -13.15
CA VAL A 85 1.56 4.47 -12.38
C VAL A 85 2.48 4.41 -11.17
N VAL A 86 3.51 5.23 -11.14
CA VAL A 86 4.28 5.46 -9.92
C VAL A 86 3.63 6.61 -9.14
N LEU A 87 3.07 6.29 -7.98
CA LEU A 87 2.41 7.24 -7.09
C LEU A 87 3.20 7.34 -5.77
N ALA A 88 3.84 8.47 -5.54
CA ALA A 88 4.61 8.74 -4.34
C ALA A 88 3.79 9.60 -3.36
N VAL A 89 3.54 9.09 -2.16
CA VAL A 89 2.77 9.77 -1.12
C VAL A 89 3.69 10.11 0.04
N SER A 90 3.91 11.40 0.27
CA SER A 90 4.64 11.88 1.45
C SER A 90 3.71 11.93 2.66
N PHE A 91 4.18 11.41 3.80
CA PHE A 91 3.45 11.41 5.06
C PHE A 91 4.39 11.72 6.23
N ASN A 92 3.82 12.22 7.33
CA ASN A 92 4.57 12.61 8.53
C ASN A 92 5.77 13.51 8.18
N ASP A 93 5.51 14.49 7.32
CA ASP A 93 6.50 15.36 6.73
C ASP A 93 6.15 16.83 7.03
N GLU A 94 7.11 17.71 6.92
CA GLU A 94 6.87 19.15 6.94
C GLU A 94 6.54 19.62 5.51
N GLU A 95 5.38 20.25 5.32
CA GLU A 95 4.93 20.65 3.99
C GLU A 95 5.96 21.50 3.26
N ALA A 96 6.59 22.45 3.95
CA ALA A 96 7.61 23.31 3.36
C ALA A 96 8.83 22.51 2.88
N ALA A 97 9.29 21.52 3.68
CA ALA A 97 10.41 20.65 3.32
C ALA A 97 10.06 19.75 2.13
N TYR A 98 8.87 19.17 2.12
CA TYR A 98 8.34 18.41 0.97
C TYR A 98 8.34 19.26 -0.30
N ARG A 99 7.76 20.48 -0.27
CA ARG A 99 7.70 21.39 -1.43
C ARG A 99 9.10 21.77 -1.94
N THR A 100 10.00 22.11 -1.01
CA THR A 100 11.38 22.46 -1.33
C THR A 100 12.07 21.29 -2.03
N TYR A 101 11.97 20.08 -1.47
CA TYR A 101 12.60 18.90 -2.07
C TYR A 101 12.09 18.63 -3.49
N ILE A 102 10.76 18.67 -3.71
CA ILE A 102 10.17 18.44 -5.04
C ILE A 102 10.68 19.46 -6.06
N ALA A 103 10.76 20.76 -5.66
CA ALA A 103 11.17 21.84 -6.55
C ALA A 103 12.67 21.76 -6.88
N GLU A 104 13.53 21.61 -5.86
CA GLU A 104 14.99 21.61 -6.03
C GLU A 104 15.50 20.40 -6.81
N ASN A 105 14.85 19.24 -6.63
CA ASN A 105 15.25 18.00 -7.31
C ASN A 105 14.46 17.72 -8.60
N HIS A 106 13.62 18.68 -9.04
CA HIS A 106 12.84 18.57 -10.27
C HIS A 106 12.10 17.23 -10.37
N ILE A 107 11.43 16.82 -9.28
CA ILE A 107 10.77 15.53 -9.21
C ILE A 107 9.58 15.49 -10.19
N ASP A 108 9.76 14.75 -11.28
CA ASP A 108 8.76 14.53 -12.33
C ASP A 108 8.07 13.18 -12.12
N LEU A 109 7.38 13.06 -10.99
CA LEU A 109 6.53 11.93 -10.62
C LEU A 109 5.18 12.44 -10.14
N LEU A 110 4.19 11.56 -10.18
CA LEU A 110 2.94 11.80 -9.49
C LEU A 110 3.20 11.70 -7.99
N THR A 111 3.39 12.85 -7.34
CA THR A 111 3.60 12.93 -5.89
C THR A 111 2.57 13.81 -5.22
N VAL A 112 2.19 13.47 -3.99
CA VAL A 112 1.25 14.23 -3.15
C VAL A 112 1.70 14.23 -1.69
N TYR A 113 1.40 15.31 -1.00
CA TYR A 113 1.60 15.47 0.43
C TYR A 113 0.32 15.11 1.19
N ASP A 114 0.35 14.08 2.03
CA ASP A 114 -0.78 13.69 2.88
C ASP A 114 -0.64 14.26 4.29
N ALA A 115 -1.06 15.51 4.45
CA ALA A 115 -1.11 16.17 5.75
C ALA A 115 -1.94 15.42 6.80
N THR A 116 -2.88 14.57 6.36
CA THR A 116 -3.79 13.84 7.25
C THR A 116 -3.23 12.51 7.74
N GLN A 117 -2.20 12.01 7.07
CA GLN A 117 -1.61 10.69 7.29
C GLN A 117 -2.60 9.51 7.18
N LYS A 118 -3.77 9.73 6.58
CA LYS A 118 -4.80 8.68 6.47
C LYS A 118 -4.39 7.59 5.49
N SER A 119 -3.65 7.96 4.43
CA SER A 119 -3.21 7.00 3.41
C SER A 119 -2.23 5.99 3.99
N ASN A 120 -1.14 6.42 4.63
CA ASN A 120 -0.16 5.52 5.22
C ASN A 120 -0.74 4.68 6.37
N LEU A 121 -1.61 5.26 7.21
CA LEU A 121 -2.28 4.55 8.30
C LEU A 121 -3.20 3.44 7.76
N ALA A 122 -3.91 3.68 6.66
CA ALA A 122 -4.73 2.66 6.01
C ALA A 122 -3.91 1.44 5.53
N TYR A 123 -2.62 1.62 5.24
CA TYR A 123 -1.69 0.55 4.86
C TYR A 123 -0.90 -0.02 6.05
N GLY A 124 -1.03 0.59 7.24
CA GLY A 124 -0.21 0.25 8.40
C GLY A 124 1.27 0.64 8.23
N THR A 125 1.57 1.55 7.30
CA THR A 125 2.91 2.06 7.05
C THR A 125 3.26 3.11 8.10
N THR A 126 4.31 2.85 8.87
CA THR A 126 4.78 3.75 9.94
C THR A 126 6.21 4.23 9.74
N ARG A 127 6.97 3.57 8.87
CA ARG A 127 8.38 3.88 8.59
C ARG A 127 8.63 3.88 7.08
N PRO A 128 8.98 5.04 6.49
CA PRO A 128 9.35 5.10 5.08
C PRO A 128 10.78 4.58 4.84
N PRO A 129 11.14 4.15 3.61
CA PRO A 129 10.18 3.94 2.53
C PRO A 129 9.48 2.58 2.64
N GLU A 130 8.20 2.56 2.29
CA GLU A 130 7.46 1.33 2.00
C GLU A 130 6.79 1.44 0.65
N THR A 131 6.90 0.40 -0.19
CA THR A 131 6.32 0.40 -1.52
C THR A 131 5.45 -0.81 -1.76
N TYR A 132 4.30 -0.59 -2.39
CA TYR A 132 3.31 -1.60 -2.70
C TYR A 132 3.10 -1.69 -4.20
N PHE A 133 3.19 -2.89 -4.75
CA PHE A 133 2.76 -3.17 -6.12
C PHE A 133 1.30 -3.62 -6.10
N ILE A 134 0.47 -2.86 -6.76
CA ILE A 134 -0.97 -3.08 -6.84
C ILE A 134 -1.31 -3.40 -8.29
N ASP A 135 -1.99 -4.53 -8.51
CA ASP A 135 -2.37 -4.93 -9.86
C ASP A 135 -3.59 -4.15 -10.39
N ARG A 136 -3.96 -4.43 -11.64
CA ARG A 136 -5.09 -3.81 -12.34
C ARG A 136 -6.44 -4.01 -11.64
N ASN A 137 -6.56 -5.09 -10.86
CA ASN A 137 -7.75 -5.39 -10.04
C ASN A 137 -7.68 -4.72 -8.65
N GLY A 138 -6.62 -3.97 -8.36
CA GLY A 138 -6.40 -3.29 -7.09
C GLY A 138 -6.03 -4.24 -5.95
N ILE A 139 -5.41 -5.37 -6.27
CA ILE A 139 -4.90 -6.32 -5.28
C ILE A 139 -3.41 -6.05 -5.06
N ILE A 140 -2.98 -5.99 -3.81
CA ILE A 140 -1.56 -5.89 -3.47
C ILE A 140 -0.85 -7.18 -3.85
N ARG A 141 0.15 -7.10 -4.71
CA ARG A 141 0.90 -8.24 -5.21
C ARG A 141 2.30 -8.37 -4.62
N ARG A 142 2.91 -7.25 -4.23
CA ARG A 142 4.18 -7.20 -3.48
C ARG A 142 4.17 -6.03 -2.50
N LYS A 143 4.95 -6.18 -1.44
CA LYS A 143 5.31 -5.13 -0.49
C LYS A 143 6.84 -5.14 -0.33
N PHE A 144 7.44 -3.97 -0.36
CA PHE A 144 8.84 -3.74 -0.08
C PHE A 144 8.97 -2.83 1.13
N ILE A 145 9.89 -3.16 2.02
CA ILE A 145 10.23 -2.36 3.20
C ILE A 145 11.69 -1.95 3.05
N GLY A 146 11.95 -0.66 3.09
CA GLY A 146 13.27 -0.08 2.81
C GLY A 146 13.53 0.18 1.33
N PRO A 147 14.64 0.86 1.01
CA PRO A 147 14.95 1.33 -0.34
C PRO A 147 15.23 0.18 -1.30
N GLN A 148 14.89 0.39 -2.57
CA GLN A 148 15.10 -0.58 -3.65
C GLN A 148 15.76 0.11 -4.86
N ASP A 149 16.42 -0.69 -5.70
CA ASP A 149 16.72 -0.31 -7.09
C ASP A 149 15.51 -0.69 -7.97
N TRP A 150 14.67 0.30 -8.26
CA TRP A 150 13.43 0.13 -9.03
C TRP A 150 13.66 -0.18 -10.50
N THR A 151 14.91 -0.06 -10.97
CA THR A 151 15.31 -0.41 -12.34
C THR A 151 15.88 -1.83 -12.46
N SER A 152 15.96 -2.56 -11.36
CA SER A 152 16.47 -3.93 -11.38
C SER A 152 15.67 -4.83 -12.30
N PRO A 153 16.31 -5.76 -13.05
CA PRO A 153 15.61 -6.65 -13.98
C PRO A 153 14.52 -7.49 -13.31
N GLU A 154 14.68 -7.86 -12.05
CA GLU A 154 13.67 -8.59 -11.30
C GLU A 154 12.38 -7.78 -11.16
N ILE A 155 12.49 -6.52 -10.76
CA ILE A 155 11.34 -5.61 -10.58
C ILE A 155 10.66 -5.33 -11.91
N LEU A 156 11.42 -4.96 -12.94
CA LEU A 156 10.88 -4.67 -14.27
C LEU A 156 10.15 -5.89 -14.87
N ASN A 157 10.74 -7.07 -14.77
CA ASN A 157 10.12 -8.31 -15.23
C ASN A 157 8.82 -8.61 -14.47
N TYR A 158 8.80 -8.36 -13.16
CA TYR A 158 7.61 -8.59 -12.36
C TYR A 158 6.48 -7.62 -12.72
N LEU A 159 6.78 -6.33 -12.88
CA LEU A 159 5.80 -5.33 -13.31
C LEU A 159 5.26 -5.64 -14.71
N ASN A 160 6.13 -6.03 -15.65
CA ASN A 160 5.71 -6.49 -16.98
C ASN A 160 4.76 -7.71 -16.93
N LYS A 161 4.94 -8.60 -15.96
CA LYS A 161 4.02 -9.73 -15.75
C LYS A 161 2.67 -9.25 -15.21
N LEU A 162 2.65 -8.26 -14.30
CA LEU A 162 1.40 -7.69 -13.77
C LEU A 162 0.59 -6.96 -14.84
N GLU A 163 1.27 -6.31 -15.79
CA GLU A 163 0.63 -5.59 -16.91
C GLU A 163 -0.07 -6.53 -17.89
N LYS A 164 0.38 -7.79 -18.00
CA LYS A 164 -0.18 -8.79 -18.93
C LYS A 164 -1.37 -9.57 -18.36
N ASN A 165 -1.59 -9.50 -17.05
CA ASN A 165 -2.64 -10.21 -16.34
C ASN A 165 -3.80 -9.25 -15.99
#